data_00d5b2c34ef3fea41b3b105ab0827ac7
#
_entry.id   00d5b2c34ef3fea41b3b105ab0827ac7
#
_cell.length_a   1.000
_cell.length_b   1.000
_cell.length_c   1.000
_cell.angle_alpha   90.00
_cell.angle_beta   90.00
_cell.angle_gamma   90.00
#
_symmetry.space_group_name_H-M   'P 1'
#
loop_
_entity.id
_entity.type
_entity.pdbx_description
1 polymer ?
#
loop_
_entity_poly.entity_id
_entity_poly.type
_entity_poly.pdbx_seq_one_letter_code
_entity_poly.pdbx_strand_id
1 'polypeptide(L)'
;MSDVFLCGGDCVEDVNRSECHLRESPEVRIPTSHTIGRAIKELSHENLEYRSSSGNVFRFNTTPRLNDLLMKLNMKMGLFKSGKTVNVDFDHLFVKTGKADVAYSYKHAYGYFPGVASIDGIIAYIENRDGNTPSSSIRLTRCQGLSCILTF
;
A
#
# COMPACT_ATOMS: atom_id res chain seq x y z
N MET A 1 -5.98 -13.36 -5.42
CA MET A 1 -5.14 -13.02 -4.25
C MET A 1 -5.93 -12.96 -2.95
N SER A 2 -7.15 -12.44 -2.95
CA SER A 2 -8.05 -12.47 -1.78
C SER A 2 -8.25 -13.88 -1.22
N ASP A 3 -8.33 -14.87 -2.09
CA ASP A 3 -8.59 -16.27 -1.71
C ASP A 3 -7.43 -16.89 -0.91
N VAL A 4 -6.19 -16.45 -1.14
CA VAL A 4 -5.02 -16.90 -0.35
C VAL A 4 -5.19 -16.50 1.11
N PHE A 5 -5.56 -15.26 1.37
CA PHE A 5 -5.79 -14.78 2.74
C PHE A 5 -7.03 -15.38 3.37
N LEU A 6 -8.09 -15.62 2.59
CA LEU A 6 -9.30 -16.31 3.06
C LEU A 6 -9.03 -17.78 3.42
N CYS A 7 -8.03 -18.41 2.77
CA CYS A 7 -7.57 -19.76 3.09
C CYS A 7 -6.47 -19.82 4.16
N GLY A 8 -6.18 -18.69 4.83
CA GLY A 8 -5.22 -18.64 5.93
C GLY A 8 -3.76 -18.46 5.50
N GLY A 9 -3.50 -18.13 4.23
CA GLY A 9 -2.19 -17.74 3.75
C GLY A 9 -1.82 -16.32 4.18
N ASP A 10 -0.57 -16.05 4.46
CA ASP A 10 -0.05 -14.76 4.88
C ASP A 10 0.95 -14.13 3.88
N CYS A 11 1.35 -14.88 2.85
CA CYS A 11 2.24 -14.41 1.81
C CYS A 11 1.81 -14.88 0.40
N VAL A 12 2.39 -14.27 -0.63
CA VAL A 12 2.07 -14.59 -2.04
C VAL A 12 2.45 -16.03 -2.40
N GLU A 13 3.47 -16.58 -1.77
CA GLU A 13 3.96 -17.94 -1.97
C GLU A 13 2.94 -18.99 -1.53
N ASP A 14 2.06 -18.66 -0.61
CA ASP A 14 1.02 -19.58 -0.11
C ASP A 14 -0.06 -19.88 -1.16
N VAL A 15 -0.12 -19.11 -2.24
CA VAL A 15 -0.96 -19.44 -3.38
C VAL A 15 -0.63 -20.85 -3.93
N ASN A 16 0.64 -21.22 -3.90
CA ASN A 16 1.10 -22.52 -4.39
C ASN A 16 0.61 -23.68 -3.50
N ARG A 17 0.36 -23.42 -2.21
CA ARG A 17 -0.21 -24.38 -1.26
C ARG A 17 -1.72 -24.48 -1.40
N SER A 18 -2.39 -23.34 -1.58
CA SER A 18 -3.85 -23.25 -1.77
C SER A 18 -4.30 -23.86 -3.09
N GLU A 19 -3.39 -24.06 -4.06
CA GLU A 19 -3.68 -24.73 -5.34
C GLU A 19 -4.29 -26.13 -5.15
N CYS A 20 -3.94 -26.84 -4.10
CA CYS A 20 -4.42 -28.22 -3.89
C CYS A 20 -5.95 -28.29 -3.77
N HIS A 21 -6.59 -27.32 -3.12
CA HIS A 21 -8.03 -27.32 -2.88
C HIS A 21 -8.84 -26.71 -4.03
N LEU A 22 -8.22 -25.82 -4.80
CA LEU A 22 -8.91 -25.10 -5.88
C LEU A 22 -8.70 -25.76 -7.26
N ARG A 23 -7.70 -26.66 -7.39
CA ARG A 23 -7.46 -27.45 -8.61
C ARG A 23 -8.55 -28.48 -8.93
N GLU A 24 -9.38 -28.81 -7.95
CA GLU A 24 -10.50 -29.72 -8.14
C GLU A 24 -11.63 -29.10 -9.00
N SER A 25 -11.59 -27.78 -9.19
CA SER A 25 -12.53 -27.07 -10.06
C SER A 25 -11.88 -26.80 -11.43
N PRO A 26 -12.30 -27.50 -12.51
CA PRO A 26 -11.68 -27.40 -13.84
C PRO A 26 -11.80 -26.01 -14.47
N GLU A 27 -12.66 -25.15 -13.94
CA GLU A 27 -12.91 -23.80 -14.45
C GLU A 27 -12.03 -22.73 -13.79
N VAL A 28 -11.34 -23.06 -12.68
CA VAL A 28 -10.55 -22.09 -11.93
C VAL A 28 -9.08 -22.19 -12.32
N ARG A 29 -8.55 -21.12 -12.94
CA ARG A 29 -7.13 -20.99 -13.23
C ARG A 29 -6.47 -20.12 -12.15
N ILE A 30 -5.63 -20.74 -11.34
CA ILE A 30 -4.88 -20.05 -10.30
C ILE A 30 -3.50 -19.67 -10.84
N PRO A 31 -3.12 -18.38 -10.84
CA PRO A 31 -1.79 -17.97 -11.24
C PRO A 31 -0.77 -18.38 -10.18
N THR A 32 0.44 -18.74 -10.60
CA THR A 32 1.54 -19.04 -9.68
C THR A 32 1.97 -17.79 -8.91
N SER A 33 2.61 -17.95 -7.76
CA SER A 33 3.20 -16.86 -6.97
C SER A 33 4.13 -15.96 -7.79
N HIS A 34 4.92 -16.56 -8.69
CA HIS A 34 5.79 -15.83 -9.62
C HIS A 34 4.98 -14.94 -10.58
N THR A 35 3.88 -15.43 -11.13
CA THR A 35 2.99 -14.64 -12.00
C THR A 35 2.36 -13.48 -11.27
N ILE A 36 1.91 -13.71 -10.03
CA ILE A 36 1.35 -12.66 -9.15
C ILE A 36 2.43 -11.62 -8.83
N GLY A 37 3.64 -12.05 -8.44
CA GLY A 37 4.76 -11.15 -8.13
C GLY A 37 5.15 -10.28 -9.34
N ARG A 38 5.13 -10.84 -10.55
CA ARG A 38 5.37 -10.07 -11.78
C ARG A 38 4.27 -9.03 -12.02
N ALA A 39 3.00 -9.41 -11.90
CA ALA A 39 1.88 -8.48 -12.06
C ALA A 39 1.93 -7.32 -11.02
N ILE A 40 2.32 -7.61 -9.77
CA ILE A 40 2.51 -6.57 -8.76
C ILE A 40 3.65 -5.61 -9.16
N LYS A 41 4.76 -6.14 -9.72
CA LYS A 41 5.87 -5.30 -10.23
C LYS A 41 5.45 -4.41 -11.39
N GLU A 42 4.61 -4.91 -12.30
CA GLU A 42 4.05 -4.12 -13.42
C GLU A 42 3.15 -2.96 -12.95
N LEU A 43 2.57 -3.08 -11.75
CA LEU A 43 1.79 -2.01 -11.12
C LEU A 43 2.65 -1.01 -10.34
N SER A 44 3.92 -1.31 -10.12
CA SER A 44 4.83 -0.42 -9.39
C SER A 44 5.15 0.84 -10.20
N HIS A 45 5.45 1.92 -9.49
CA HIS A 45 5.95 3.17 -10.04
C HIS A 45 7.34 3.47 -9.49
N GLU A 46 8.06 4.34 -10.18
CA GLU A 46 9.33 4.84 -9.67
C GLU A 46 9.13 5.65 -8.39
N ASN A 47 10.13 5.59 -7.51
CA ASN A 47 10.12 6.37 -6.30
C ASN A 47 10.27 7.85 -6.64
N LEU A 48 9.49 8.69 -5.98
CA LEU A 48 9.65 10.13 -6.00
C LEU A 48 10.73 10.53 -4.98
N GLU A 49 11.60 11.47 -5.35
CA GLU A 49 12.59 12.02 -4.45
C GLU A 49 12.18 13.42 -3.99
N TYR A 50 12.23 13.63 -2.70
CA TYR A 50 12.05 14.93 -2.08
C TYR A 50 13.37 15.34 -1.39
N ARG A 51 13.85 16.55 -1.68
CA ARG A 51 14.99 17.16 -0.99
C ARG A 51 14.49 18.20 -0.01
N SER A 52 14.88 18.03 1.26
CA SER A 52 14.64 19.04 2.28
C SER A 52 15.57 20.24 2.10
N SER A 53 15.23 21.37 2.74
CA SER A 53 16.09 22.55 2.79
C SER A 53 17.46 22.28 3.45
N SER A 54 17.54 21.25 4.30
CA SER A 54 18.80 20.77 4.94
C SER A 54 19.62 19.83 4.03
N GLY A 55 19.20 19.57 2.78
CA GLY A 55 19.90 18.72 1.81
C GLY A 55 19.61 17.21 1.96
N ASN A 56 18.81 16.79 2.93
CA ASN A 56 18.44 15.39 3.08
C ASN A 56 17.51 14.95 1.93
N VAL A 57 17.75 13.75 1.41
CA VAL A 57 16.92 13.14 0.36
C VAL A 57 16.04 12.08 0.99
N PHE A 58 14.76 12.18 0.71
CA PHE A 58 13.75 11.20 1.12
C PHE A 58 13.08 10.62 -0.12
N ARG A 59 12.86 9.30 -0.11
CA ARG A 59 12.15 8.62 -1.20
C ARG A 59 10.80 8.16 -0.72
N PHE A 60 9.80 8.31 -1.57
CA PHE A 60 8.46 7.82 -1.32
C PHE A 60 7.79 7.35 -2.61
N ASN A 61 6.89 6.40 -2.47
CA ASN A 61 6.11 5.84 -3.56
C ASN A 61 4.63 5.88 -3.20
N THR A 62 3.86 6.62 -3.97
CA THR A 62 2.43 6.77 -3.76
C THR A 62 1.60 5.65 -4.36
N THR A 63 2.25 4.70 -5.08
CA THR A 63 1.58 3.54 -5.70
C THR A 63 0.22 3.88 -6.34
N PRO A 64 0.14 4.85 -7.28
CA PRO A 64 -1.13 5.44 -7.70
C PRO A 64 -2.09 4.40 -8.31
N ARG A 65 -1.59 3.42 -9.08
CA ARG A 65 -2.43 2.36 -9.67
C ARG A 65 -3.06 1.45 -8.62
N LEU A 66 -2.31 1.14 -7.56
CA LEU A 66 -2.82 0.29 -6.47
C LEU A 66 -3.82 1.06 -5.61
N ASN A 67 -3.57 2.35 -5.35
CA ASN A 67 -4.51 3.21 -4.63
C ASN A 67 -5.81 3.44 -5.42
N ASP A 68 -5.73 3.61 -6.74
CA ASP A 68 -6.90 3.70 -7.61
C ASP A 68 -7.73 2.40 -7.59
N LEU A 69 -7.06 1.25 -7.64
CA LEU A 69 -7.72 -0.05 -7.50
C LEU A 69 -8.39 -0.21 -6.14
N LEU A 70 -7.67 0.12 -5.06
CA LEU A 70 -8.19 0.07 -3.68
C LEU A 70 -9.45 0.93 -3.55
N MET A 71 -9.41 2.15 -4.09
CA MET A 71 -10.55 3.07 -4.05
C MET A 71 -11.74 2.55 -4.83
N LYS A 72 -11.52 2.04 -6.05
CA LYS A 72 -12.57 1.43 -6.88
C LYS A 72 -13.23 0.23 -6.19
N LEU A 73 -12.43 -0.60 -5.49
CA LEU A 73 -12.96 -1.73 -4.72
C LEU A 73 -13.83 -1.24 -3.56
N ASN A 74 -13.35 -0.28 -2.78
CA ASN A 74 -14.11 0.28 -1.65
C ASN A 74 -15.45 0.89 -2.11
N MET A 75 -15.43 1.61 -3.22
CA MET A 75 -16.66 2.17 -3.82
C MET A 75 -17.61 1.08 -4.30
N LYS A 76 -17.10 0.08 -5.02
CA LYS A 76 -17.91 -1.05 -5.52
C LYS A 76 -18.54 -1.87 -4.38
N MET A 77 -17.84 -1.98 -3.26
CA MET A 77 -18.34 -2.63 -2.04
C MET A 77 -19.32 -1.75 -1.25
N GLY A 78 -19.54 -0.48 -1.67
CA GLY A 78 -20.46 0.45 -0.99
C GLY A 78 -19.95 0.91 0.37
N LEU A 79 -18.65 0.83 0.63
CA LEU A 79 -18.04 1.22 1.91
C LEU A 79 -18.01 2.73 2.09
N PHE A 80 -17.93 3.50 1.01
CA PHE A 80 -17.99 4.95 1.02
C PHE A 80 -19.33 5.46 0.50
N LYS A 81 -19.93 6.41 1.24
CA LYS A 81 -21.22 7.01 0.89
C LYS A 81 -21.05 8.50 0.67
N SER A 82 -21.44 8.98 -0.50
CA SER A 82 -21.44 10.40 -0.84
C SER A 82 -22.37 11.22 0.10
N GLY A 83 -22.01 12.48 0.34
CA GLY A 83 -22.83 13.44 1.08
C GLY A 83 -22.83 13.28 2.61
N LYS A 84 -21.91 12.51 3.18
CA LYS A 84 -21.72 12.40 4.63
C LYS A 84 -20.41 13.05 5.07
N THR A 85 -20.42 13.63 6.27
CA THR A 85 -19.18 13.98 6.97
C THR A 85 -18.47 12.71 7.35
N VAL A 86 -17.18 12.63 7.06
CA VAL A 86 -16.33 11.45 7.33
C VAL A 86 -15.15 11.84 8.20
N ASN A 87 -14.68 10.92 9.00
CA ASN A 87 -13.43 11.06 9.74
C ASN A 87 -12.29 10.53 8.87
N VAL A 88 -11.31 11.38 8.61
CA VAL A 88 -10.09 11.00 7.88
C VAL A 88 -8.95 10.92 8.88
N ASP A 89 -8.36 9.77 9.00
CA ASP A 89 -7.19 9.51 9.82
C ASP A 89 -5.99 9.14 8.96
N PHE A 90 -4.80 9.54 9.40
CA PHE A 90 -3.56 9.22 8.71
C PHE A 90 -2.50 8.80 9.73
N ASP A 91 -2.04 7.58 9.61
CA ASP A 91 -1.04 7.01 10.50
C ASP A 91 0.16 6.45 9.74
N HIS A 92 1.25 6.20 10.48
CA HIS A 92 2.50 5.66 9.96
C HIS A 92 2.88 4.42 10.76
N LEU A 93 3.28 3.39 10.04
CA LEU A 93 3.79 2.17 10.64
C LEU A 93 5.27 2.00 10.28
N PHE A 94 6.14 1.82 11.28
CA PHE A 94 7.52 1.46 11.01
C PHE A 94 7.65 -0.04 10.76
N VAL A 95 8.12 -0.40 9.57
CA VAL A 95 8.36 -1.79 9.17
C VAL A 95 9.86 -2.03 9.14
N LYS A 96 10.39 -2.69 10.20
CA LYS A 96 11.79 -3.10 10.26
C LYS A 96 12.08 -4.18 9.22
N THR A 97 13.14 -3.98 8.44
CA THR A 97 13.59 -4.96 7.44
C THR A 97 15.08 -4.79 7.15
N GLY A 98 15.73 -5.86 6.71
CA GLY A 98 17.15 -5.88 6.31
C GLY A 98 17.38 -5.81 4.80
N LYS A 99 16.41 -5.35 4.00
CA LYS A 99 16.59 -5.20 2.55
C LYS A 99 17.65 -4.14 2.24
N ALA A 100 18.31 -4.28 1.10
CA ALA A 100 19.43 -3.42 0.72
C ALA A 100 19.05 -1.95 0.39
N ASP A 101 17.79 -1.71 0.06
CA ASP A 101 17.25 -0.42 -0.37
C ASP A 101 16.60 0.41 0.75
N VAL A 102 16.73 -0.05 2.00
CA VAL A 102 16.11 0.63 3.16
C VAL A 102 17.01 1.69 3.78
N ALA A 103 16.39 2.73 4.32
CA ALA A 103 17.09 3.77 5.06
C ALA A 103 17.08 3.51 6.58
N TYR A 104 18.12 4.05 7.26
CA TYR A 104 18.21 4.01 8.72
C TYR A 104 17.27 5.03 9.34
N SER A 105 16.40 4.58 10.24
CA SER A 105 15.35 5.38 10.87
C SER A 105 15.81 5.98 12.21
N TYR A 106 15.13 7.03 12.65
CA TYR A 106 15.25 7.56 14.02
C TYR A 106 14.86 6.54 15.10
N LYS A 107 14.21 5.45 14.72
CA LYS A 107 13.92 4.30 15.62
C LYS A 107 15.11 3.36 15.78
N HIS A 108 16.32 3.79 15.40
CA HIS A 108 17.57 3.03 15.51
C HIS A 108 17.52 1.66 14.79
N ALA A 109 16.80 1.58 13.65
CA ALA A 109 16.72 0.38 12.83
C ALA A 109 16.58 0.74 11.35
N TYR A 110 16.97 -0.18 10.48
CA TYR A 110 16.69 -0.10 9.05
C TYR A 110 15.25 -0.51 8.76
N GLY A 111 14.59 0.20 7.86
CA GLY A 111 13.21 -0.13 7.51
C GLY A 111 12.53 0.88 6.61
N TYR A 112 11.24 0.65 6.41
CA TYR A 112 10.33 1.56 5.73
C TYR A 112 9.38 2.22 6.73
N PHE A 113 8.82 3.34 6.32
CA PHE A 113 7.85 4.09 7.12
C PHE A 113 6.55 4.31 6.30
N PRO A 114 5.83 3.24 5.91
CA PRO A 114 4.60 3.38 5.15
C PRO A 114 3.59 4.25 5.89
N GLY A 115 2.88 5.07 5.11
CA GLY A 115 1.76 5.87 5.57
C GLY A 115 0.45 5.28 5.06
N VAL A 116 -0.56 5.29 5.91
CA VAL A 116 -1.91 4.78 5.61
C VAL A 116 -2.93 5.86 5.94
N ALA A 117 -3.80 6.19 4.98
CA ALA A 117 -4.97 7.00 5.25
C ALA A 117 -6.22 6.12 5.30
N SER A 118 -7.06 6.35 6.31
CA SER A 118 -8.36 5.70 6.44
C SER A 118 -9.49 6.73 6.46
N ILE A 119 -10.65 6.31 5.98
CA ILE A 119 -11.91 7.06 6.03
C ILE A 119 -12.89 6.22 6.85
N ASP A 120 -13.30 6.71 8.00
CA ASP A 120 -14.16 5.99 8.96
C ASP A 120 -13.62 4.58 9.29
N GLY A 121 -12.29 4.45 9.42
CA GLY A 121 -11.60 3.19 9.70
C GLY A 121 -11.38 2.28 8.48
N ILE A 122 -11.81 2.67 7.29
CA ILE A 122 -11.60 1.91 6.05
C ILE A 122 -10.37 2.46 5.34
N ILE A 123 -9.40 1.60 5.03
CA ILE A 123 -8.17 2.02 4.33
C ILE A 123 -8.53 2.54 2.94
N ALA A 124 -8.19 3.81 2.69
CA ALA A 124 -8.48 4.51 1.45
C ALA A 124 -7.22 4.82 0.62
N TYR A 125 -6.05 4.88 1.28
CA TYR A 125 -4.81 5.26 0.63
C TYR A 125 -3.61 4.68 1.37
N ILE A 126 -2.61 4.24 0.64
CA ILE A 126 -1.34 3.72 1.16
C ILE A 126 -0.18 4.34 0.37
N GLU A 127 0.86 4.74 1.07
CA GLU A 127 2.12 5.15 0.45
C GLU A 127 3.30 4.48 1.16
N ASN A 128 4.35 4.16 0.42
CA ASN A 128 5.59 3.68 0.99
C ASN A 128 6.62 4.82 1.08
N ARG A 129 7.39 4.83 2.16
CA ARG A 129 8.42 5.84 2.45
C ARG A 129 9.66 5.19 3.01
N ASP A 130 10.78 5.84 2.78
CA ASP A 130 12.03 5.48 3.45
C ASP A 130 11.91 5.65 4.97
N GLY A 131 12.61 4.79 5.70
CA GLY A 131 12.62 4.80 7.17
C GLY A 131 13.15 6.09 7.81
N ASN A 132 13.92 6.90 7.07
CA ASN A 132 14.46 8.19 7.52
C ASN A 132 13.51 9.37 7.28
N THR A 133 12.33 9.14 6.70
CA THR A 133 11.38 10.20 6.36
C THR A 133 10.72 10.76 7.62
N PRO A 134 10.87 12.07 7.91
CA PRO A 134 10.19 12.67 9.06
C PRO A 134 8.68 12.75 8.83
N SER A 135 7.92 12.53 9.90
CA SER A 135 6.45 12.58 9.86
C SER A 135 5.90 13.95 9.42
N SER A 136 6.65 15.02 9.68
CA SER A 136 6.25 16.40 9.37
C SER A 136 6.45 16.81 7.93
N SER A 137 7.37 16.19 7.18
CA SER A 137 7.77 16.63 5.83
C SER A 137 6.74 16.38 4.73
N ILE A 138 5.62 15.68 5.04
CA ILE A 138 4.70 15.13 4.04
C ILE A 138 3.30 15.76 4.08
N ARG A 139 3.11 16.82 4.84
CA ARG A 139 1.79 17.49 4.92
C ARG A 139 1.24 17.95 3.56
N LEU A 140 2.10 18.41 2.65
CA LEU A 140 1.66 18.89 1.33
C LEU A 140 1.28 17.76 0.38
N THR A 141 2.05 16.68 0.37
CA THR A 141 1.76 15.51 -0.49
C THR A 141 0.51 14.77 -0.02
N ARG A 142 0.25 14.75 1.28
CA ARG A 142 -1.01 14.22 1.85
C ARG A 142 -2.23 14.92 1.31
N CYS A 143 -2.22 16.29 1.34
CA CYS A 143 -3.35 17.06 0.84
C CYS A 143 -3.58 16.83 -0.65
N GLN A 144 -2.54 16.65 -1.45
CA GLN A 144 -2.68 16.38 -2.88
C GLN A 144 -3.24 14.98 -3.15
N GLY A 145 -2.78 13.96 -2.42
CA GLY A 145 -3.30 12.59 -2.54
C GLY A 145 -4.76 12.47 -2.06
N LEU A 146 -5.08 13.06 -0.91
CA LEU A 146 -6.43 13.07 -0.34
C LEU A 146 -7.39 13.98 -1.09
N SER A 147 -6.91 15.08 -1.70
CA SER A 147 -7.73 15.96 -2.53
C SER A 147 -8.30 15.22 -3.75
N CYS A 148 -7.55 14.30 -4.34
CA CYS A 148 -8.08 13.42 -5.40
C CYS A 148 -9.13 12.42 -4.88
N ILE A 149 -9.09 12.07 -3.59
CA ILE A 149 -10.02 11.12 -2.97
C ILE A 149 -11.31 11.83 -2.52
N LEU A 150 -11.21 13.08 -2.09
CA LEU A 150 -12.35 13.84 -1.54
C LEU A 150 -13.15 14.63 -2.59
N THR A 151 -12.76 14.61 -3.87
CA THR A 151 -13.49 15.27 -4.96
C THR A 151 -14.50 14.29 -5.58
N PHE A 152 -15.51 13.92 -4.82
CA PHE A 152 -16.66 13.14 -5.27
C PHE A 152 -17.96 13.92 -5.14
#